data_efb4b096ba7aec37ddce1d37d9759ab8
#
_entry.id   efb4b096ba7aec37ddce1d37d9759ab8
#
_cell.length_a   1.000
_cell.length_b   1.000
_cell.length_c   1.000
_cell.angle_alpha   90.00
_cell.angle_beta   90.00
_cell.angle_gamma   90.00
#
_symmetry.space_group_name_H-M   'P 1'
#
loop_
_entity.id
_entity.type
_entity.pdbx_description
1 polymer ?
#
loop_
_entity_poly.entity_id
_entity_poly.type
_entity_poly.pdbx_seq_one_letter_code
_entity_poly.pdbx_strand_id
1 'polypeptide(L)'
;GYVLATPIQVLDSVTPFLNNGFLVKPTLIKEVVDGEGRVVTPFQVTYRDALPDTPEIDRVPIDGWVIDVVRRGMEKVVQDGTGKDLDRIEGVTFAGKSGTAEYCDNVAQKKNLCQFGAWPEHAWFLGYAPADKPEIAVVAFVYNGGEGSLVAGPVAQQVLQAYFELKQVDVAHGQ
;
A
#
# COMPACT_ATOMS: atom_id res chain seq x y z
N GLY A 1 16.65 6.03 -9.11
CA GLY A 1 15.63 6.01 -10.15
C GLY A 1 15.25 7.39 -10.66
N TYR A 2 14.68 7.43 -11.86
CA TYR A 2 14.24 8.68 -12.49
C TYR A 2 12.79 9.05 -12.12
N VAL A 3 12.05 8.13 -11.51
CA VAL A 3 10.67 8.35 -11.09
C VAL A 3 10.66 8.68 -9.61
N LEU A 4 10.08 9.83 -9.27
CA LEU A 4 9.84 10.25 -7.90
C LEU A 4 8.36 10.08 -7.59
N ALA A 5 8.05 9.40 -6.48
CA ALA A 5 6.69 9.19 -6.00
C ALA A 5 6.63 9.32 -4.49
N THR A 6 5.53 9.87 -3.99
CA THR A 6 5.23 9.86 -2.55
C THR A 6 4.66 8.51 -2.13
N PRO A 7 4.76 8.12 -0.86
CA PRO A 7 4.13 6.87 -0.37
C PRO A 7 2.65 6.75 -0.72
N ILE A 8 1.88 7.84 -0.62
CA ILE A 8 0.45 7.82 -0.99
C ILE A 8 0.22 7.58 -2.48
N GLN A 9 1.11 8.06 -3.37
CA GLN A 9 1.01 7.79 -4.80
C GLN A 9 1.35 6.32 -5.10
N VAL A 10 2.34 5.75 -4.41
CA VAL A 10 2.66 4.32 -4.52
C VAL A 10 1.48 3.47 -4.03
N LEU A 11 0.87 3.83 -2.90
CA LEU A 11 -0.32 3.14 -2.39
C LEU A 11 -1.49 3.25 -3.36
N ASP A 12 -1.76 4.44 -3.89
CA ASP A 12 -2.86 4.68 -4.82
C ASP A 12 -2.70 3.88 -6.12
N SER A 13 -1.46 3.72 -6.61
CA SER A 13 -1.16 2.99 -7.85
C SER A 13 -1.56 1.51 -7.82
N VAL A 14 -1.69 0.91 -6.65
CA VAL A 14 -2.12 -0.50 -6.51
C VAL A 14 -3.63 -0.65 -6.41
N THR A 15 -4.36 0.41 -6.06
CA THR A 15 -5.80 0.33 -5.81
C THR A 15 -6.62 -0.24 -6.98
N PRO A 16 -6.29 0.01 -8.27
CA PRO A 16 -7.00 -0.64 -9.38
C PRO A 16 -6.89 -2.16 -9.39
N PHE A 17 -5.77 -2.70 -8.91
CA PHE A 17 -5.56 -4.15 -8.83
C PHE A 17 -6.30 -4.78 -7.64
N LEU A 18 -6.65 -4.00 -6.61
CA LEU A 18 -7.30 -4.48 -5.40
C LEU A 18 -8.82 -4.36 -5.44
N ASN A 19 -9.36 -3.47 -6.27
CA ASN A 19 -10.79 -3.15 -6.33
C ASN A 19 -11.37 -3.15 -7.77
N ASN A 20 -10.97 -4.12 -8.57
CA ASN A 20 -11.53 -4.38 -9.90
C ASN A 20 -11.36 -3.22 -10.91
N GLY A 21 -10.23 -2.54 -10.87
CA GLY A 21 -9.87 -1.50 -11.83
C GLY A 21 -10.30 -0.09 -11.43
N PHE A 22 -10.86 0.11 -10.22
CA PHE A 22 -11.20 1.45 -9.74
C PHE A 22 -10.01 2.14 -9.09
N LEU A 23 -9.73 3.37 -9.51
CA LEU A 23 -8.73 4.24 -8.92
C LEU A 23 -9.37 5.08 -7.81
N VAL A 24 -9.03 4.80 -6.57
CA VAL A 24 -9.62 5.46 -5.41
C VAL A 24 -9.07 6.88 -5.25
N LYS A 25 -9.94 7.83 -4.91
CA LYS A 25 -9.52 9.17 -4.50
C LYS A 25 -9.22 9.17 -2.99
N PRO A 26 -7.95 9.31 -2.57
CA PRO A 26 -7.62 9.35 -1.15
C PRO A 26 -8.29 10.52 -0.44
N THR A 27 -8.80 10.27 0.77
CA THR A 27 -9.34 11.30 1.66
C THR A 27 -8.88 11.06 3.10
N LEU A 28 -8.75 12.13 3.87
CA LEU A 28 -8.48 12.08 5.32
C LEU A 28 -9.76 12.25 6.16
N ILE A 29 -10.89 12.53 5.50
CA ILE A 29 -12.17 12.76 6.19
C ILE A 29 -12.90 11.43 6.28
N LYS A 30 -13.08 10.94 7.51
CA LYS A 30 -13.86 9.74 7.79
C LYS A 30 -15.36 10.05 7.76
N GLU A 31 -15.77 11.12 8.44
CA GLU A 31 -17.17 11.54 8.55
C GLU A 31 -17.26 12.98 9.03
N VAL A 32 -18.41 13.60 8.85
CA VAL A 32 -18.72 14.90 9.43
C VAL A 32 -19.84 14.70 10.45
N VAL A 33 -19.65 15.22 11.65
CA VAL A 33 -20.62 15.15 12.74
C VAL A 33 -21.12 16.54 13.14
N ASP A 34 -22.34 16.63 13.66
CA ASP A 34 -22.89 17.87 14.24
C ASP A 34 -22.37 18.10 15.67
N GLY A 35 -22.86 19.19 16.32
CA GLY A 35 -22.48 19.54 17.67
C GLY A 35 -22.91 18.55 18.75
N GLU A 36 -23.84 17.63 18.45
CA GLU A 36 -24.29 16.54 19.31
C GLU A 36 -23.62 15.20 18.99
N GLY A 37 -22.65 15.17 18.05
CA GLY A 37 -21.93 13.97 17.67
C GLY A 37 -22.66 13.04 16.69
N ARG A 38 -23.76 13.50 16.09
CA ARG A 38 -24.49 12.72 15.08
C ARG A 38 -23.85 12.87 13.72
N VAL A 39 -23.68 11.76 12.99
CA VAL A 39 -23.11 11.76 11.65
C VAL A 39 -24.06 12.49 10.68
N VAL A 40 -23.64 13.61 10.12
CA VAL A 40 -24.38 14.36 9.10
C VAL A 40 -23.89 14.08 7.69
N THR A 41 -22.61 13.69 7.54
CA THR A 41 -22.07 13.22 6.28
C THR A 41 -21.22 11.97 6.55
N PRO A 42 -21.72 10.79 6.21
CA PRO A 42 -20.97 9.54 6.37
C PRO A 42 -19.83 9.44 5.37
N PHE A 43 -18.87 8.57 5.65
CA PHE A 43 -17.81 8.23 4.71
C PHE A 43 -18.41 7.67 3.40
N GLN A 44 -17.92 8.18 2.29
CA GLN A 44 -18.22 7.65 0.96
C GLN A 44 -16.91 7.49 0.19
N VAL A 45 -16.73 6.29 -0.38
CA VAL A 45 -15.62 6.06 -1.30
C VAL A 45 -15.86 6.91 -2.54
N THR A 46 -14.89 7.73 -2.90
CA THR A 46 -14.89 8.48 -4.14
C THR A 46 -13.77 7.99 -5.04
N TYR A 47 -14.02 8.00 -6.33
CA TYR A 47 -13.03 7.62 -7.32
C TYR A 47 -12.42 8.86 -7.95
N ARG A 48 -11.19 8.72 -8.43
CA ARG A 48 -10.53 9.80 -9.16
C ARG A 48 -11.17 9.90 -10.53
N ASP A 49 -11.55 11.11 -10.91
CA ASP A 49 -11.94 11.37 -12.29
C ASP A 49 -10.79 10.97 -13.20
N ALA A 50 -11.06 10.13 -14.14
CA ALA A 50 -10.13 9.84 -15.21
C ALA A 50 -9.87 11.15 -15.96
N LEU A 51 -8.73 11.31 -16.51
CA LEU A 51 -8.21 12.46 -17.24
C LEU A 51 -9.27 13.52 -17.63
N PRO A 52 -8.98 14.83 -17.57
CA PRO A 52 -9.95 15.92 -17.73
C PRO A 52 -10.82 15.82 -18.98
N ASP A 53 -10.37 15.10 -20.00
CA ASP A 53 -11.06 14.92 -21.29
C ASP A 53 -11.90 13.64 -21.37
N THR A 54 -11.95 12.82 -20.30
CA THR A 54 -12.74 11.59 -20.25
C THR A 54 -13.50 11.48 -18.93
N PRO A 55 -14.52 12.33 -18.71
CA PRO A 55 -15.19 12.47 -17.41
C PRO A 55 -16.00 11.24 -16.98
N GLU A 56 -16.15 10.23 -17.82
CA GLU A 56 -16.99 9.05 -17.55
C GLU A 56 -16.19 7.80 -17.16
N ILE A 57 -14.86 7.86 -17.03
CA ILE A 57 -14.06 6.69 -16.72
C ILE A 57 -13.63 6.69 -15.25
N ASP A 58 -14.50 6.19 -14.39
CA ASP A 58 -14.18 5.91 -12.98
C ASP A 58 -13.27 4.67 -12.81
N ARG A 59 -12.98 3.99 -13.90
CA ARG A 59 -12.27 2.73 -13.92
C ARG A 59 -11.07 2.78 -14.84
N VAL A 60 -9.92 2.34 -14.34
CA VAL A 60 -8.74 2.10 -15.18
C VAL A 60 -9.06 0.91 -16.10
N PRO A 61 -8.89 1.03 -17.42
CA PRO A 61 -9.18 -0.05 -18.35
C PRO A 61 -8.10 -1.13 -18.28
N ILE A 62 -8.16 -1.95 -17.23
CA ILE A 62 -7.25 -3.08 -17.02
C ILE A 62 -8.04 -4.36 -17.21
N ASP A 63 -7.60 -5.23 -18.11
CA ASP A 63 -8.22 -6.53 -18.31
C ASP A 63 -8.15 -7.38 -17.03
N GLY A 64 -9.22 -8.12 -16.72
CA GLY A 64 -9.30 -8.93 -15.51
C GLY A 64 -8.15 -9.93 -15.36
N TRP A 65 -7.69 -10.52 -16.45
CA TRP A 65 -6.55 -11.44 -16.40
C TRP A 65 -5.25 -10.75 -15.97
N VAL A 66 -5.05 -9.46 -16.29
CA VAL A 66 -3.88 -8.69 -15.82
C VAL A 66 -3.96 -8.49 -14.31
N ILE A 67 -5.14 -8.14 -13.80
CA ILE A 67 -5.39 -8.01 -12.35
C ILE A 67 -5.03 -9.31 -11.64
N ASP A 68 -5.51 -10.45 -12.16
CA ASP A 68 -5.24 -11.77 -11.58
C ASP A 68 -3.75 -12.14 -11.61
N VAL A 69 -3.04 -11.82 -12.71
CA VAL A 69 -1.60 -12.09 -12.82
C VAL A 69 -0.82 -11.26 -11.80
N VAL A 70 -1.12 -9.96 -11.68
CA VAL A 70 -0.46 -9.06 -10.73
C VAL A 70 -0.70 -9.53 -9.30
N ARG A 71 -1.95 -9.81 -8.91
CA ARG A 71 -2.30 -10.27 -7.55
C ARG A 71 -1.60 -11.57 -7.20
N ARG A 72 -1.65 -12.58 -8.09
CA ARG A 72 -0.91 -13.85 -7.88
C ARG A 72 0.59 -13.63 -7.76
N GLY A 73 1.17 -12.70 -8.53
CA GLY A 73 2.57 -12.32 -8.39
C GLY A 73 2.87 -11.73 -7.01
N MET A 74 2.00 -10.88 -6.49
CA MET A 74 2.14 -10.28 -5.16
C MET A 74 1.94 -11.30 -4.02
N GLU A 75 1.05 -12.28 -4.17
CA GLU A 75 0.91 -13.41 -3.25
C GLU A 75 2.20 -14.24 -3.17
N LYS A 76 2.80 -14.53 -4.33
CA LYS A 76 4.06 -15.28 -4.40
C LYS A 76 5.24 -14.56 -3.74
N VAL A 77 5.25 -13.24 -3.70
CA VAL A 77 6.29 -12.48 -2.97
C VAL A 77 6.38 -12.93 -1.51
N VAL A 78 5.22 -13.16 -0.87
CA VAL A 78 5.14 -13.54 0.54
C VAL A 78 5.18 -15.06 0.74
N GLN A 79 4.73 -15.84 -0.24
CA GLN A 79 4.72 -17.31 -0.13
C GLN A 79 6.12 -17.92 -0.29
N ASP A 80 6.82 -17.53 -1.34
CA ASP A 80 8.10 -18.14 -1.77
C ASP A 80 9.11 -17.13 -2.36
N GLY A 81 8.73 -15.83 -2.40
CA GLY A 81 9.55 -14.76 -2.97
C GLY A 81 10.36 -13.97 -1.94
N THR A 82 10.58 -12.69 -2.23
CA THR A 82 11.41 -11.78 -1.41
C THR A 82 10.84 -11.50 -0.03
N GLY A 83 9.56 -11.70 0.19
CA GLY A 83 8.87 -11.53 1.48
C GLY A 83 8.57 -12.84 2.21
N LYS A 84 9.16 -13.96 1.80
CA LYS A 84 8.89 -15.30 2.37
C LYS A 84 9.22 -15.43 3.87
N ASP A 85 10.15 -14.61 4.34
CA ASP A 85 10.61 -14.61 5.73
C ASP A 85 9.81 -13.65 6.63
N LEU A 86 8.78 -12.98 6.08
CA LEU A 86 7.85 -12.18 6.87
C LEU A 86 6.95 -13.08 7.72
N ASP A 87 6.70 -12.66 8.96
CA ASP A 87 5.81 -13.38 9.87
C ASP A 87 4.40 -13.52 9.27
N ARG A 88 3.78 -14.67 9.51
CA ARG A 88 2.41 -14.91 9.08
C ARG A 88 1.43 -14.21 10.01
N ILE A 89 0.36 -13.66 9.43
CA ILE A 89 -0.75 -13.13 10.20
C ILE A 89 -1.73 -14.29 10.44
N GLU A 90 -2.07 -14.55 11.70
CA GLU A 90 -2.95 -15.66 12.05
C GLU A 90 -4.34 -15.50 11.41
N GLY A 91 -4.77 -16.52 10.70
CA GLY A 91 -6.09 -16.55 10.04
C GLY A 91 -6.25 -15.60 8.85
N VAL A 92 -5.21 -14.87 8.44
CA VAL A 92 -5.28 -13.90 7.35
C VAL A 92 -4.14 -14.11 6.36
N THR A 93 -4.48 -14.30 5.10
CA THR A 93 -3.50 -14.28 4.01
C THR A 93 -3.17 -12.85 3.61
N PHE A 94 -1.91 -12.54 3.37
CA PHE A 94 -1.53 -11.24 2.82
C PHE A 94 -0.61 -11.40 1.61
N ALA A 95 -0.54 -10.36 0.82
CA ALA A 95 0.27 -10.28 -0.38
C ALA A 95 1.00 -8.94 -0.41
N GLY A 96 2.07 -8.85 -1.19
CA GLY A 96 2.83 -7.60 -1.23
C GLY A 96 3.86 -7.53 -2.34
N LYS A 97 4.60 -6.43 -2.34
CA LYS A 97 5.72 -6.16 -3.24
C LYS A 97 6.81 -5.41 -2.50
N SER A 98 7.99 -5.98 -2.43
CA SER A 98 9.19 -5.30 -1.95
C SER A 98 9.72 -4.32 -2.99
N GLY A 99 10.38 -3.27 -2.53
CA GLY A 99 11.10 -2.31 -3.37
C GLY A 99 12.35 -1.84 -2.66
N THR A 100 13.41 -1.72 -3.44
CA THR A 100 14.69 -1.15 -3.02
C THR A 100 15.04 -0.07 -4.03
N ALA A 101 15.03 1.18 -3.58
CA ALA A 101 15.16 2.33 -4.49
C ALA A 101 16.44 3.09 -4.22
N GLU A 102 17.40 2.97 -5.13
CA GLU A 102 18.62 3.79 -5.11
C GLU A 102 18.29 5.28 -5.21
N TYR A 103 19.00 6.09 -4.43
CA TYR A 103 18.83 7.53 -4.44
C TYR A 103 20.14 8.27 -4.25
N CYS A 104 20.13 9.55 -4.62
CA CYS A 104 21.21 10.49 -4.32
C CYS A 104 20.62 11.90 -4.20
N ASP A 105 20.10 12.19 -3.05
CA ASP A 105 19.60 13.51 -2.71
C ASP A 105 20.69 14.41 -2.11
N ASN A 106 20.35 15.67 -1.82
CA ASN A 106 21.28 16.63 -1.22
C ASN A 106 21.77 16.25 0.19
N VAL A 107 21.02 15.40 0.91
CA VAL A 107 21.42 14.89 2.22
C VAL A 107 22.47 13.80 2.06
N ALA A 108 22.22 12.85 1.15
CA ALA A 108 23.17 11.77 0.81
C ALA A 108 24.48 12.34 0.24
N GLN A 109 24.41 13.36 -0.62
CA GLN A 109 25.60 14.04 -1.16
C GLN A 109 26.44 14.68 -0.06
N LYS A 110 25.81 15.43 0.87
CA LYS A 110 26.52 16.05 2.00
C LYS A 110 27.19 15.03 2.93
N LYS A 111 26.63 13.81 3.00
CA LYS A 111 27.18 12.71 3.79
C LYS A 111 28.15 11.81 3.00
N ASN A 112 28.47 12.16 1.76
CA ASN A 112 29.32 11.37 0.86
C ASN A 112 28.84 9.92 0.63
N LEU A 113 27.52 9.70 0.64
CA LEU A 113 26.91 8.40 0.43
C LEU A 113 26.70 8.07 -1.06
N CYS A 114 26.75 9.06 -1.94
CA CYS A 114 26.55 8.91 -3.37
C CYS A 114 27.83 8.42 -4.05
N GLN A 115 28.09 7.12 -3.99
CA GLN A 115 29.26 6.52 -4.64
C GLN A 115 28.82 5.69 -5.84
N PHE A 116 29.49 5.83 -6.96
CA PHE A 116 29.19 5.03 -8.15
C PHE A 116 29.30 3.53 -7.86
N GLY A 117 28.21 2.79 -8.14
CA GLY A 117 28.12 1.35 -7.86
C GLY A 117 27.80 0.98 -6.42
N ALA A 118 27.57 1.96 -5.52
CA ALA A 118 27.19 1.76 -4.12
C ALA A 118 26.28 2.90 -3.64
N TRP A 119 25.17 3.10 -4.34
CA TRP A 119 24.19 4.12 -4.01
C TRP A 119 23.46 3.76 -2.72
N PRO A 120 23.12 4.74 -1.86
CA PRO A 120 22.22 4.49 -0.74
C PRO A 120 20.81 4.13 -1.24
N GLU A 121 20.09 3.34 -0.47
CA GLU A 121 18.82 2.76 -0.89
C GLU A 121 17.71 3.04 0.12
N HIS A 122 16.53 3.38 -0.39
CA HIS A 122 15.31 3.43 0.38
C HIS A 122 14.62 2.07 0.38
N ALA A 123 14.22 1.61 1.56
CA ALA A 123 13.41 0.42 1.68
C ALA A 123 11.93 0.73 1.48
N TRP A 124 11.26 -0.05 0.63
CA TRP A 124 9.84 0.03 0.35
C TRP A 124 9.19 -1.33 0.49
N PHE A 125 8.01 -1.36 1.05
CA PHE A 125 7.14 -2.52 0.97
C PHE A 125 5.69 -2.07 0.86
N LEU A 126 4.99 -2.58 -0.16
CA LEU A 126 3.57 -2.43 -0.33
C LEU A 126 2.94 -3.78 0.00
N GLY A 127 1.97 -3.81 0.92
CA GLY A 127 1.25 -5.00 1.31
C GLY A 127 -0.26 -4.76 1.33
N TYR A 128 -1.04 -5.82 1.17
CA TYR A 128 -2.48 -5.78 1.35
C TYR A 128 -3.01 -7.10 1.91
N ALA A 129 -4.15 -7.05 2.56
CA ALA A 129 -4.79 -8.21 3.18
C ALA A 129 -6.33 -8.04 3.27
N PRO A 130 -7.12 -9.13 3.27
CA PRO A 130 -6.71 -10.48 2.87
C PRO A 130 -6.31 -10.56 1.39
N ALA A 131 -5.48 -11.53 1.02
CA ALA A 131 -4.97 -11.62 -0.35
C ALA A 131 -6.08 -11.90 -1.39
N ASP A 132 -7.09 -12.68 -1.02
CA ASP A 132 -8.22 -13.04 -1.86
C ASP A 132 -9.28 -11.93 -1.96
N LYS A 133 -9.56 -11.25 -0.85
CA LYS A 133 -10.55 -10.16 -0.75
C LYS A 133 -9.96 -8.97 0.01
N PRO A 134 -9.17 -8.12 -0.65
CA PRO A 134 -8.49 -7.01 0.00
C PRO A 134 -9.41 -6.06 0.74
N GLU A 135 -9.12 -5.80 2.02
CA GLU A 135 -9.82 -4.82 2.86
C GLU A 135 -8.92 -3.64 3.24
N ILE A 136 -7.62 -3.90 3.33
CA ILE A 136 -6.63 -2.89 3.70
C ILE A 136 -5.39 -3.04 2.82
N ALA A 137 -4.81 -1.91 2.44
CA ALA A 137 -3.50 -1.84 1.81
C ALA A 137 -2.60 -0.87 2.59
N VAL A 138 -1.33 -1.22 2.68
CA VAL A 138 -0.31 -0.48 3.43
C VAL A 138 0.91 -0.29 2.57
N VAL A 139 1.51 0.88 2.61
CA VAL A 139 2.86 1.11 2.10
C VAL A 139 3.76 1.54 3.25
N ALA A 140 4.88 0.85 3.41
CA ALA A 140 5.95 1.24 4.33
C ALA A 140 7.13 1.79 3.52
N PHE A 141 7.65 2.93 3.97
CA PHE A 141 8.83 3.58 3.42
C PHE A 141 9.81 3.87 4.53
N VAL A 142 11.06 3.43 4.35
CA VAL A 142 12.14 3.72 5.29
C VAL A 142 13.29 4.39 4.54
N TYR A 143 13.55 5.65 4.90
CA TYR A 143 14.64 6.43 4.33
C TYR A 143 15.98 5.78 4.65
N ASN A 144 16.81 5.56 3.63
CA ASN A 144 18.10 4.88 3.76
C ASN A 144 18.01 3.54 4.50
N GLY A 145 16.92 2.80 4.25
CA GLY A 145 16.63 1.55 4.94
C GLY A 145 17.28 0.33 4.29
N GLY A 146 17.82 0.45 3.08
CA GLY A 146 18.36 -0.69 2.34
C GLY A 146 17.27 -1.58 1.75
N GLU A 147 17.33 -2.89 1.99
CA GLU A 147 16.45 -3.86 1.38
C GLU A 147 15.01 -3.79 1.88
N GLY A 148 14.06 -3.65 0.94
CA GLY A 148 12.65 -3.44 1.23
C GLY A 148 12.00 -4.57 2.01
N SER A 149 12.26 -5.83 1.66
CA SER A 149 11.68 -6.99 2.32
C SER A 149 12.15 -7.17 3.77
N LEU A 150 13.40 -6.81 4.05
CA LEU A 150 13.98 -6.97 5.39
C LEU A 150 13.63 -5.83 6.35
N VAL A 151 13.45 -4.61 5.83
CA VAL A 151 13.29 -3.41 6.67
C VAL A 151 11.86 -2.86 6.61
N ALA A 152 11.32 -2.63 5.43
CA ALA A 152 9.97 -2.09 5.27
C ALA A 152 8.88 -3.19 5.35
N GLY A 153 9.20 -4.42 4.96
CA GLY A 153 8.29 -5.57 5.02
C GLY A 153 7.72 -5.83 6.41
N PRO A 154 8.54 -5.99 7.45
CA PRO A 154 8.06 -6.20 8.82
C PRO A 154 7.17 -5.05 9.34
N VAL A 155 7.47 -3.80 8.95
CA VAL A 155 6.63 -2.65 9.33
C VAL A 155 5.25 -2.75 8.69
N ALA A 156 5.16 -3.04 7.39
CA ALA A 156 3.90 -3.21 6.70
C ALA A 156 3.10 -4.40 7.27
N GLN A 157 3.77 -5.52 7.53
CA GLN A 157 3.16 -6.73 8.10
C GLN A 157 2.57 -6.45 9.48
N GLN A 158 3.28 -5.75 10.38
CA GLN A 158 2.78 -5.39 11.71
C GLN A 158 1.54 -4.48 11.63
N VAL A 159 1.49 -3.54 10.70
CA VAL A 159 0.30 -2.69 10.50
C VAL A 159 -0.90 -3.51 10.03
N LEU A 160 -0.69 -4.43 9.08
CA LEU A 160 -1.74 -5.36 8.63
C LEU A 160 -2.25 -6.24 9.78
N GLN A 161 -1.34 -6.80 10.57
CA GLN A 161 -1.67 -7.63 11.73
C GLN A 161 -2.51 -6.84 12.75
N ALA A 162 -2.04 -5.66 13.15
CA ALA A 162 -2.74 -4.80 14.11
C ALA A 162 -4.15 -4.43 13.64
N TYR A 163 -4.35 -4.20 12.33
CA TYR A 163 -5.68 -3.93 11.79
C TYR A 163 -6.66 -5.09 12.04
N PHE A 164 -6.26 -6.33 11.78
CA PHE A 164 -7.12 -7.49 11.98
C PHE A 164 -7.31 -7.84 13.46
N GLU A 165 -6.32 -7.64 14.31
CA GLU A 165 -6.44 -7.80 15.75
C GLU A 165 -7.48 -6.81 16.33
N LEU A 166 -7.39 -5.53 15.98
CA LEU A 166 -8.35 -4.51 16.41
C LEU A 166 -9.76 -4.81 15.89
N LYS A 167 -9.90 -5.23 14.64
CA LYS A 167 -11.19 -5.61 14.05
C LYS A 167 -11.85 -6.78 14.82
N GLN A 168 -11.07 -7.75 15.29
CA GLN A 168 -11.59 -8.85 16.11
C GLN A 168 -12.10 -8.36 17.49
N VAL A 169 -11.39 -7.41 18.09
CA VAL A 169 -11.78 -6.78 19.36
C VAL A 169 -13.11 -6.01 19.20
N ASP A 170 -13.25 -5.23 18.11
CA ASP A 170 -14.47 -4.46 17.83
C ASP A 170 -15.69 -5.39 17.66
N VAL A 171 -15.53 -6.47 16.89
CA VAL A 171 -16.59 -7.50 16.73
C VAL A 171 -16.95 -8.15 18.07
N ALA A 172 -15.99 -8.45 18.92
CA ALA A 172 -16.21 -9.06 20.23
C ALA A 172 -16.96 -8.11 21.21
N HIS A 173 -16.82 -6.79 21.04
CA HIS A 173 -17.49 -5.76 21.85
C HIS A 173 -18.81 -5.25 21.24
N GLY A 174 -19.23 -5.77 20.08
CA GLY A 174 -20.49 -5.44 19.43
C GLY A 174 -20.56 -4.02 18.83
N GLN A 175 -19.40 -3.49 18.43
CA GLN A 175 -19.28 -2.21 17.72
C GLN A 175 -19.20 -2.41 16.20
#